data_e84d1e423fc2c9e2378939e9211bc1b1
#
_entry.id   e84d1e423fc2c9e2378939e9211bc1b1
#
_cell.length_a   1.000
_cell.length_b   1.000
_cell.length_c   1.000
_cell.angle_alpha   90.00
_cell.angle_beta   90.00
_cell.angle_gamma   90.00
#
_symmetry.space_group_name_H-M   'P 1'
#
loop_
_entity.id
_entity.type
_entity.pdbx_description
1 polymer ?
#
loop_
_entity_poly.entity_id
_entity_poly.type
_entity_poly.pdbx_seq_one_letter_code
_entity_poly.pdbx_strand_id
1 'polypeptide(L)'
;MAASKERDQNIQKVIKAAQSLFISEGVAATSINRIAREAGLTPMSVYRYFGTKDSLVLAVWRDALVVFYEGFMARYQERVKNLRTGYDRCLAAMAEYNSTYITFPEWYRYTREMLSYTTSPEAGDIDMDKIFWQFYDREIPIPSAKAIEEGIDDGSVRPDLNTRMFLQLMINAYTGVDIFK
;
A
#
# COMPACT_ATOMS: atom_id res chain seq x y z
N MET A 1 -30.68 -5.03 -3.85
CA MET A 1 -30.04 -3.72 -3.61
C MET A 1 -29.78 -3.44 -2.13
N ALA A 2 -30.74 -3.52 -1.20
CA ALA A 2 -30.52 -3.24 0.24
C ALA A 2 -29.48 -4.16 0.91
N ALA A 3 -29.56 -5.47 0.71
CA ALA A 3 -28.64 -6.45 1.29
C ALA A 3 -27.18 -6.30 0.80
N SER A 4 -26.96 -5.84 -0.45
CA SER A 4 -25.63 -5.52 -0.96
C SER A 4 -25.04 -4.30 -0.24
N LYS A 5 -25.82 -3.25 -0.08
CA LYS A 5 -25.40 -2.02 0.60
C LYS A 5 -25.05 -2.26 2.07
N GLU A 6 -25.85 -3.05 2.77
CA GLU A 6 -25.56 -3.44 4.15
C GLU A 6 -24.26 -4.27 4.27
N ARG A 7 -24.06 -5.21 3.34
CA ARG A 7 -22.83 -6.00 3.26
C ARG A 7 -21.61 -5.09 3.07
N ASP A 8 -21.66 -4.16 2.13
CA ASP A 8 -20.56 -3.24 1.84
C ASP A 8 -20.27 -2.33 3.04
N GLN A 9 -21.31 -1.84 3.72
CA GLN A 9 -21.15 -1.07 4.96
C GLN A 9 -20.46 -1.89 6.07
N ASN A 10 -20.83 -3.16 6.23
CA ASN A 10 -20.22 -4.03 7.22
C ASN A 10 -18.76 -4.36 6.88
N ILE A 11 -18.42 -4.57 5.61
CA ILE A 11 -17.04 -4.73 5.14
C ILE A 11 -16.23 -3.49 5.52
N GLN A 12 -16.72 -2.30 5.25
CA GLN A 12 -16.03 -1.05 5.59
C GLN A 12 -15.86 -0.84 7.10
N LYS A 13 -16.84 -1.23 7.93
CA LYS A 13 -16.70 -1.24 9.40
C LYS A 13 -15.55 -2.14 9.85
N VAL A 14 -15.45 -3.35 9.27
CA VAL A 14 -14.38 -4.29 9.61
C VAL A 14 -13.02 -3.73 9.19
N ILE A 15 -12.90 -3.18 7.97
CA ILE A 15 -11.64 -2.59 7.48
C ILE A 15 -11.17 -1.47 8.41
N LYS A 16 -12.04 -0.53 8.78
CA LYS A 16 -11.70 0.59 9.68
C LYS A 16 -11.31 0.11 11.09
N ALA A 17 -12.06 -0.82 11.66
CA ALA A 17 -11.75 -1.41 12.96
C ALA A 17 -10.40 -2.15 12.94
N ALA A 18 -10.16 -2.95 11.90
CA ALA A 18 -8.91 -3.68 11.71
C ALA A 18 -7.73 -2.72 11.54
N GLN A 19 -7.84 -1.70 10.71
CA GLN A 19 -6.79 -0.71 10.50
C GLN A 19 -6.38 -0.02 11.81
N SER A 20 -7.35 0.46 12.58
CA SER A 20 -7.11 1.10 13.89
C SER A 20 -6.37 0.17 14.85
N LEU A 21 -6.83 -1.08 14.96
CA LEU A 21 -6.23 -2.07 15.85
C LEU A 21 -4.84 -2.52 15.38
N PHE A 22 -4.64 -2.68 14.08
CA PHE A 22 -3.33 -3.03 13.52
C PHE A 22 -2.28 -1.95 13.76
N ILE A 23 -2.67 -0.67 13.69
CA ILE A 23 -1.78 0.46 13.99
C ILE A 23 -1.47 0.54 15.49
N SER A 24 -2.43 0.26 16.37
CA SER A 24 -2.30 0.46 17.81
C SER A 24 -1.76 -0.76 18.57
N GLU A 25 -2.11 -1.96 18.14
CA GLU A 25 -1.79 -3.22 18.83
C GLU A 25 -0.82 -4.11 18.03
N GLY A 26 -0.59 -3.79 16.75
CA GLY A 26 0.18 -4.62 15.79
C GLY A 26 -0.69 -5.67 15.11
N VAL A 27 -0.32 -6.03 13.87
CA VAL A 27 -1.06 -7.02 13.08
C VAL A 27 -1.00 -8.40 13.73
N ALA A 28 0.18 -8.87 14.17
CA ALA A 28 0.34 -10.20 14.78
C ALA A 28 -0.52 -10.37 16.03
N ALA A 29 -0.50 -9.39 16.93
CA ALA A 29 -1.22 -9.42 18.21
C ALA A 29 -2.74 -9.28 18.09
N THR A 30 -3.25 -8.72 16.99
CA THR A 30 -4.68 -8.46 16.81
C THR A 30 -5.43 -9.71 16.32
N SER A 31 -6.44 -10.15 17.07
CA SER A 31 -7.28 -11.31 16.70
C SER A 31 -8.53 -10.90 15.93
N ILE A 32 -9.08 -11.83 15.12
CA ILE A 32 -10.36 -11.64 14.44
C ILE A 32 -11.51 -11.38 15.44
N ASN A 33 -11.48 -12.00 16.62
CA ASN A 33 -12.48 -11.77 17.67
C ASN A 33 -12.43 -10.31 18.19
N ARG A 34 -11.23 -9.76 18.32
CA ARG A 34 -11.02 -8.36 18.75
C ARG A 34 -11.56 -7.40 17.68
N ILE A 35 -11.26 -7.65 16.41
CA ILE A 35 -11.74 -6.85 15.29
C ILE A 35 -13.25 -6.91 15.17
N ALA A 36 -13.84 -8.09 15.24
CA ALA A 36 -15.28 -8.27 15.15
C ALA A 36 -16.02 -7.48 16.24
N ARG A 37 -15.55 -7.55 17.48
CA ARG A 37 -16.10 -6.78 18.61
C ARG A 37 -16.04 -5.28 18.36
N GLU A 38 -14.91 -4.78 17.87
CA GLU A 38 -14.73 -3.35 17.56
C GLU A 38 -15.65 -2.89 16.42
N ALA A 39 -15.84 -3.74 15.41
CA ALA A 39 -16.72 -3.47 14.27
C ALA A 39 -18.23 -3.64 14.61
N GLY A 40 -18.59 -4.12 15.80
CA GLY A 40 -19.96 -4.42 16.18
C GLY A 40 -20.56 -5.63 15.41
N LEU A 41 -19.72 -6.61 15.06
CA LEU A 41 -20.08 -7.78 14.28
C LEU A 41 -19.66 -9.07 14.99
N THR A 42 -20.11 -10.22 14.47
CA THR A 42 -19.64 -11.53 14.94
C THR A 42 -18.36 -11.95 14.21
N PRO A 43 -17.48 -12.75 14.84
CA PRO A 43 -16.31 -13.31 14.18
C PRO A 43 -16.65 -14.11 12.91
N MET A 44 -17.77 -14.83 12.92
CA MET A 44 -18.28 -15.58 11.77
C MET A 44 -18.59 -14.64 10.58
N SER A 45 -19.11 -13.44 10.87
CA SER A 45 -19.34 -12.42 9.81
C SER A 45 -18.05 -11.95 9.19
N VAL A 46 -16.98 -11.73 9.99
CA VAL A 46 -15.67 -11.33 9.50
C VAL A 46 -15.06 -12.44 8.62
N TYR A 47 -15.10 -13.69 9.08
CA TYR A 47 -14.64 -14.83 8.27
C TYR A 47 -15.44 -15.00 6.98
N ARG A 48 -16.74 -14.77 7.00
CA ARG A 48 -17.57 -14.82 5.79
C ARG A 48 -17.19 -13.76 4.76
N TYR A 49 -16.71 -12.57 5.19
CA TYR A 49 -16.33 -11.49 4.29
C TYR A 49 -14.89 -11.65 3.75
N PHE A 50 -13.98 -12.09 4.58
CA PHE A 50 -12.55 -12.05 4.26
C PHE A 50 -11.89 -13.44 4.17
N GLY A 51 -12.52 -14.48 4.67
CA GLY A 51 -11.98 -15.85 4.69
C GLY A 51 -10.89 -16.05 5.73
N THR A 52 -9.80 -15.32 5.67
CA THR A 52 -8.64 -15.42 6.57
C THR A 52 -8.24 -14.08 7.16
N LYS A 53 -7.40 -14.11 8.20
CA LYS A 53 -6.77 -12.90 8.74
C LYS A 53 -5.86 -12.24 7.70
N ASP A 54 -5.08 -13.03 6.96
CA ASP A 54 -4.18 -12.53 5.91
C ASP A 54 -4.93 -11.78 4.82
N SER A 55 -6.05 -12.36 4.36
CA SER A 55 -6.92 -11.69 3.38
C SER A 55 -7.49 -10.38 3.92
N LEU A 56 -7.81 -10.29 5.21
CA LEU A 56 -8.23 -9.05 5.84
C LEU A 56 -7.08 -8.03 5.92
N VAL A 57 -5.87 -8.46 6.29
CA VAL A 57 -4.68 -7.59 6.32
C VAL A 57 -4.44 -6.97 4.95
N LEU A 58 -4.48 -7.78 3.88
CA LEU A 58 -4.33 -7.30 2.51
C LEU A 58 -5.47 -6.37 2.07
N ALA A 59 -6.71 -6.66 2.47
CA ALA A 59 -7.85 -5.80 2.17
C ALA A 59 -7.74 -4.42 2.83
N VAL A 60 -7.28 -4.37 4.08
CA VAL A 60 -7.02 -3.11 4.81
C VAL A 60 -5.88 -2.34 4.14
N TRP A 61 -4.80 -3.02 3.74
CA TRP A 61 -3.69 -2.39 3.02
C TRP A 61 -4.15 -1.78 1.71
N ARG A 62 -4.96 -2.50 0.93
CA ARG A 62 -5.49 -2.04 -0.35
C ARG A 62 -6.39 -0.80 -0.18
N ASP A 63 -7.28 -0.81 0.81
CA ASP A 63 -8.16 0.34 1.12
C ASP A 63 -7.33 1.58 1.48
N ALA A 64 -6.35 1.43 2.35
CA ALA A 64 -5.45 2.50 2.74
C ALA A 64 -4.58 3.01 1.58
N LEU A 65 -4.14 2.11 0.69
CA LEU A 65 -3.33 2.45 -0.48
C LEU A 65 -4.09 3.32 -1.48
N VAL A 66 -5.38 3.07 -1.71
CA VAL A 66 -6.21 3.90 -2.59
C VAL A 66 -6.26 5.35 -2.08
N VAL A 67 -6.56 5.53 -0.80
CA VAL A 67 -6.61 6.86 -0.17
C VAL A 67 -5.25 7.56 -0.23
N PHE A 68 -4.19 6.83 0.09
CA PHE A 68 -2.82 7.33 -0.02
C PHE A 68 -2.49 7.78 -1.44
N TYR A 69 -2.78 6.93 -2.43
CA TYR A 69 -2.44 7.18 -3.82
C TYR A 69 -3.13 8.41 -4.38
N GLU A 70 -4.42 8.61 -4.10
CA GLU A 70 -5.15 9.81 -4.51
C GLU A 70 -4.50 11.09 -3.99
N GLY A 71 -4.18 11.13 -2.70
CA GLY A 71 -3.51 12.27 -2.09
C GLY A 71 -2.07 12.47 -2.58
N PHE A 72 -1.33 11.39 -2.79
CA PHE A 72 0.01 11.42 -3.38
C PHE A 72 -0.04 11.99 -4.80
N MET A 73 -0.92 11.47 -5.65
CA MET A 73 -1.02 11.88 -7.05
C MET A 73 -1.42 13.35 -7.20
N ALA A 74 -2.32 13.86 -6.37
CA ALA A 74 -2.71 15.26 -6.40
C ALA A 74 -1.50 16.20 -6.18
N ARG A 75 -0.65 15.88 -5.20
CA ARG A 75 0.57 16.67 -4.92
C ARG A 75 1.66 16.46 -5.95
N TYR A 76 1.86 15.21 -6.39
CA TYR A 76 2.83 14.91 -7.44
C TYR A 76 2.52 15.64 -8.74
N GLN A 77 1.27 15.60 -9.21
CA GLN A 77 0.85 16.27 -10.43
C GLN A 77 1.09 17.79 -10.36
N GLU A 78 0.81 18.41 -9.21
CA GLU A 78 1.11 19.83 -9.01
C GLU A 78 2.60 20.12 -9.11
N ARG A 79 3.42 19.28 -8.48
CA ARG A 79 4.87 19.43 -8.42
C ARG A 79 5.54 19.29 -9.80
N VAL A 80 5.03 18.41 -10.66
CA VAL A 80 5.66 18.11 -11.96
C VAL A 80 5.21 19.00 -13.12
N LYS A 81 4.23 19.87 -12.93
CA LYS A 81 3.64 20.72 -14.00
C LYS A 81 4.65 21.43 -14.88
N ASN A 82 5.75 21.90 -14.31
CA ASN A 82 6.78 22.68 -14.99
C ASN A 82 8.08 21.92 -15.21
N LEU A 83 8.14 20.63 -14.85
CA LEU A 83 9.33 19.81 -15.02
C LEU A 83 9.40 19.26 -16.46
N ARG A 84 10.56 19.36 -17.09
CA ARG A 84 10.73 19.02 -18.49
C ARG A 84 11.26 17.62 -18.73
N THR A 85 12.10 17.11 -17.80
CA THR A 85 12.78 15.82 -17.98
C THR A 85 12.14 14.74 -17.12
N GLY A 86 12.25 13.48 -17.58
CA GLY A 86 11.83 12.33 -16.78
C GLY A 86 12.67 12.19 -15.50
N TYR A 87 13.95 12.55 -15.54
CA TYR A 87 14.80 12.60 -14.34
C TYR A 87 14.25 13.54 -13.27
N ASP A 88 13.88 14.78 -13.62
CA ASP A 88 13.32 15.73 -12.66
C ASP A 88 11.97 15.25 -12.10
N ARG A 89 11.14 14.64 -12.94
CA ARG A 89 9.87 14.04 -12.50
C ARG A 89 10.07 12.84 -11.57
N CYS A 90 11.09 12.01 -11.83
CA CYS A 90 11.48 10.93 -10.93
C CYS A 90 11.93 11.47 -9.57
N LEU A 91 12.79 12.48 -9.53
CA LEU A 91 13.20 13.13 -8.29
C LEU A 91 12.01 13.73 -7.53
N ALA A 92 11.06 14.33 -8.24
CA ALA A 92 9.84 14.87 -7.64
C ALA A 92 8.98 13.76 -7.02
N ALA A 93 8.84 12.60 -7.67
CA ALA A 93 8.16 11.44 -7.12
C ALA A 93 8.85 10.93 -5.85
N MET A 94 10.18 10.81 -5.88
CA MET A 94 10.97 10.40 -4.70
C MET A 94 10.81 11.38 -3.53
N ALA A 95 10.84 12.69 -3.80
CA ALA A 95 10.63 13.70 -2.79
C ALA A 95 9.22 13.63 -2.19
N GLU A 96 8.20 13.32 -3.01
CA GLU A 96 6.84 13.13 -2.55
C GLU A 96 6.71 11.87 -1.70
N TYR A 97 7.34 10.75 -2.07
CA TYR A 97 7.41 9.55 -1.23
C TYR A 97 8.09 9.84 0.13
N ASN A 98 9.20 10.59 0.15
CA ASN A 98 9.85 10.99 1.40
C ASN A 98 8.93 11.81 2.31
N SER A 99 8.06 12.64 1.73
CA SER A 99 7.12 13.45 2.49
C SER A 99 6.00 12.64 3.14
N THR A 100 5.76 11.39 2.70
CA THR A 100 4.65 10.54 3.19
C THR A 100 4.74 10.26 4.69
N TYR A 101 5.94 10.18 5.24
CA TYR A 101 6.15 10.02 6.68
C TYR A 101 5.46 11.12 7.50
N ILE A 102 5.44 12.34 6.97
CA ILE A 102 4.81 13.50 7.63
C ILE A 102 3.35 13.66 7.18
N THR A 103 3.08 13.50 5.88
CA THR A 103 1.78 13.82 5.28
C THR A 103 0.74 12.70 5.45
N PHE A 104 1.20 11.45 5.56
CA PHE A 104 0.36 10.26 5.74
C PHE A 104 0.93 9.32 6.80
N PRO A 105 1.08 9.77 8.05
CA PRO A 105 1.75 8.99 9.09
C PRO A 105 1.05 7.65 9.40
N GLU A 106 -0.28 7.60 9.28
CA GLU A 106 -1.04 6.35 9.50
C GLU A 106 -0.81 5.33 8.39
N TRP A 107 -0.75 5.79 7.14
CA TRP A 107 -0.38 4.96 6.01
C TRP A 107 0.99 4.34 6.21
N TYR A 108 1.98 5.15 6.57
CA TYR A 108 3.35 4.70 6.79
C TYR A 108 3.44 3.66 7.93
N ARG A 109 2.80 3.94 9.06
CA ARG A 109 2.77 3.03 10.21
C ARG A 109 2.12 1.70 9.85
N TYR A 110 0.96 1.76 9.21
CA TYR A 110 0.24 0.54 8.84
C TYR A 110 1.01 -0.27 7.80
N THR A 111 1.57 0.36 6.77
CA THR A 111 2.37 -0.33 5.75
C THR A 111 3.56 -1.05 6.38
N ARG A 112 4.25 -0.43 7.30
CA ARG A 112 5.34 -1.07 8.06
C ARG A 112 4.87 -2.28 8.86
N GLU A 113 3.76 -2.15 9.60
CA GLU A 113 3.18 -3.25 10.37
C GLU A 113 2.75 -4.41 9.47
N MET A 114 2.10 -4.11 8.36
CA MET A 114 1.68 -5.11 7.39
C MET A 114 2.89 -5.84 6.78
N LEU A 115 3.91 -5.12 6.32
CA LEU A 115 5.11 -5.74 5.74
C LEU A 115 5.89 -6.57 6.78
N SER A 116 6.01 -6.09 8.01
CA SER A 116 6.61 -6.86 9.10
C SER A 116 5.83 -8.15 9.39
N TYR A 117 4.50 -8.08 9.38
CA TYR A 117 3.65 -9.25 9.56
C TYR A 117 3.83 -10.26 8.41
N THR A 118 3.82 -9.84 7.15
CA THR A 118 3.91 -10.73 5.99
C THR A 118 5.24 -11.49 5.89
N THR A 119 6.27 -11.00 6.59
CA THR A 119 7.57 -11.69 6.72
C THR A 119 7.71 -12.51 8.01
N SER A 120 6.69 -12.50 8.88
CA SER A 120 6.70 -13.22 10.16
C SER A 120 6.21 -14.66 10.01
N PRO A 121 6.58 -15.55 10.96
CA PRO A 121 6.09 -16.93 10.99
C PRO A 121 4.57 -17.07 11.18
N GLU A 122 3.90 -16.04 11.70
CA GLU A 122 2.46 -16.00 11.93
C GLU A 122 1.65 -15.75 10.67
N ALA A 123 2.28 -15.20 9.64
CA ALA A 123 1.66 -15.02 8.32
C ALA A 123 1.62 -16.36 7.58
N GLY A 124 0.57 -16.55 6.81
CA GLY A 124 0.50 -17.63 5.82
C GLY A 124 1.45 -17.39 4.65
N ASP A 125 1.25 -18.15 3.58
CA ASP A 125 2.04 -17.99 2.35
C ASP A 125 1.58 -16.74 1.58
N ILE A 126 2.09 -15.57 2.00
CA ILE A 126 1.82 -14.28 1.36
C ILE A 126 3.00 -13.90 0.48
N ASP A 127 2.82 -14.06 -0.83
CA ASP A 127 3.79 -13.62 -1.85
C ASP A 127 3.62 -12.11 -2.12
N MET A 128 4.31 -11.28 -1.32
CA MET A 128 4.24 -9.82 -1.46
C MET A 128 4.83 -9.30 -2.76
N ASP A 129 5.86 -9.94 -3.31
CA ASP A 129 6.41 -9.56 -4.63
C ASP A 129 5.34 -9.69 -5.71
N LYS A 130 4.67 -10.83 -5.77
CA LYS A 130 3.56 -11.07 -6.71
C LYS A 130 2.39 -10.10 -6.50
N ILE A 131 1.95 -9.91 -5.24
CA ILE A 131 0.83 -9.03 -4.91
C ILE A 131 1.16 -7.59 -5.29
N PHE A 132 2.35 -7.12 -4.93
CA PHE A 132 2.82 -5.77 -5.23
C PHE A 132 2.82 -5.51 -6.74
N TRP A 133 3.50 -6.36 -7.53
CA TRP A 133 3.59 -6.13 -8.97
C TRP A 133 2.26 -6.31 -9.69
N GLN A 134 1.43 -7.28 -9.31
CA GLN A 134 0.08 -7.42 -9.90
C GLN A 134 -0.78 -6.20 -9.65
N PHE A 135 -0.64 -5.58 -8.48
CA PHE A 135 -1.41 -4.40 -8.11
C PHE A 135 -0.97 -3.18 -8.92
N TYR A 136 0.33 -2.94 -9.01
CA TYR A 136 0.87 -1.78 -9.74
C TYR A 136 0.76 -1.93 -11.26
N ASP A 137 0.89 -3.11 -11.80
CA ASP A 137 0.77 -3.34 -13.25
C ASP A 137 -0.67 -3.16 -13.75
N ARG A 138 -1.67 -3.34 -12.90
CA ARG A 138 -3.08 -3.36 -13.33
C ARG A 138 -3.94 -2.23 -12.79
N GLU A 139 -3.68 -1.77 -11.59
CA GLU A 139 -4.61 -0.91 -10.86
C GLU A 139 -4.05 0.49 -10.57
N ILE A 140 -2.77 0.62 -10.28
CA ILE A 140 -2.16 1.89 -9.87
C ILE A 140 -0.79 2.06 -10.51
N PRO A 141 -0.64 2.97 -11.49
CA PRO A 141 0.66 3.25 -12.08
C PRO A 141 1.61 3.87 -11.05
N ILE A 142 2.86 3.41 -11.06
CA ILE A 142 3.92 3.97 -10.21
C ILE A 142 4.47 5.23 -10.89
N PRO A 143 4.29 6.44 -10.35
CA PRO A 143 4.74 7.67 -10.98
C PRO A 143 6.26 7.70 -11.26
N SER A 144 7.07 7.15 -10.34
CA SER A 144 8.52 7.04 -10.54
C SER A 144 8.90 6.08 -11.66
N ALA A 145 8.17 4.97 -11.85
CA ALA A 145 8.40 4.07 -12.98
C ALA A 145 8.18 4.78 -14.32
N LYS A 146 7.03 5.44 -14.45
CA LYS A 146 6.70 6.21 -15.65
C LYS A 146 7.71 7.32 -15.90
N ALA A 147 8.12 8.04 -14.86
CA ALA A 147 9.12 9.10 -14.98
C ALA A 147 10.50 8.57 -15.41
N ILE A 148 10.89 7.36 -14.98
CA ILE A 148 12.12 6.72 -15.44
C ILE A 148 12.04 6.36 -16.92
N GLU A 149 10.92 5.78 -17.38
CA GLU A 149 10.69 5.47 -18.79
C GLU A 149 10.77 6.73 -19.66
N GLU A 150 10.06 7.78 -19.26
CA GLU A 150 10.14 9.10 -19.92
C GLU A 150 11.56 9.67 -19.92
N GLY A 151 12.32 9.46 -18.85
CA GLY A 151 13.70 9.90 -18.73
C GLY A 151 14.69 9.13 -19.60
N ILE A 152 14.43 7.85 -19.84
CA ILE A 152 15.18 7.05 -20.82
C ILE A 152 14.89 7.56 -22.21
N ASP A 153 13.64 7.86 -22.53
CA ASP A 153 13.21 8.34 -23.84
C ASP A 153 13.74 9.74 -24.15
N ASP A 154 13.77 10.62 -23.17
CA ASP A 154 14.29 12.01 -23.31
C ASP A 154 15.81 12.12 -23.10
N GLY A 155 16.50 11.02 -22.77
CA GLY A 155 17.93 10.95 -22.56
C GLY A 155 18.42 11.50 -21.22
N SER A 156 17.52 11.87 -20.30
CA SER A 156 17.89 12.38 -18.97
C SER A 156 18.19 11.27 -17.96
N VAL A 157 17.80 10.03 -18.28
CA VAL A 157 18.09 8.81 -17.52
C VAL A 157 18.85 7.84 -18.43
N ARG A 158 19.87 7.16 -17.89
CA ARG A 158 20.65 6.16 -18.62
C ARG A 158 19.77 5.01 -19.12
N PRO A 159 19.96 4.53 -20.38
CA PRO A 159 19.06 3.53 -21.00
C PRO A 159 19.20 2.12 -20.41
N ASP A 160 20.27 1.82 -19.69
CA ASP A 160 20.54 0.53 -19.06
C ASP A 160 20.05 0.46 -17.60
N LEU A 161 19.29 1.46 -17.12
CA LEU A 161 18.70 1.43 -15.78
C LEU A 161 17.62 0.34 -15.72
N ASN A 162 17.80 -0.61 -14.80
CA ASN A 162 16.75 -1.58 -14.49
C ASN A 162 15.69 -0.93 -13.58
N THR A 163 14.60 -0.46 -14.19
CA THR A 163 13.51 0.25 -13.50
C THR A 163 12.92 -0.58 -12.37
N ARG A 164 12.69 -1.88 -12.57
CA ARG A 164 12.14 -2.76 -11.55
C ARG A 164 13.05 -2.86 -10.33
N MET A 165 14.33 -3.13 -10.56
CA MET A 165 15.33 -3.20 -9.48
C MET A 165 15.46 -1.85 -8.74
N PHE A 166 15.42 -0.73 -9.44
CA PHE A 166 15.46 0.59 -8.83
C PHE A 166 14.26 0.82 -7.90
N LEU A 167 13.04 0.46 -8.36
CA LEU A 167 11.82 0.58 -7.56
C LEU A 167 11.84 -0.32 -6.32
N GLN A 168 12.33 -1.56 -6.46
CA GLN A 168 12.52 -2.47 -5.31
C GLN A 168 13.43 -1.87 -4.25
N LEU A 169 14.60 -1.38 -4.66
CA LEU A 169 15.56 -0.72 -3.75
C LEU A 169 14.94 0.51 -3.08
N MET A 170 14.18 1.30 -3.83
CA MET A 170 13.50 2.48 -3.30
C MET A 170 12.46 2.10 -2.24
N ILE A 171 11.62 1.09 -2.51
CA ILE A 171 10.60 0.63 -1.54
C ILE A 171 11.26 0.09 -0.28
N ASN A 172 12.29 -0.75 -0.41
CA ASN A 172 13.03 -1.27 0.74
C ASN A 172 13.66 -0.14 1.57
N ALA A 173 14.20 0.89 0.92
CA ALA A 173 14.75 2.05 1.61
C ALA A 173 13.70 2.84 2.40
N TYR A 174 12.47 2.99 1.86
CA TYR A 174 11.39 3.72 2.54
C TYR A 174 10.71 2.90 3.65
N THR A 175 10.53 1.62 3.46
CA THR A 175 9.80 0.77 4.42
C THR A 175 10.71 0.22 5.51
N GLY A 176 12.01 0.12 5.26
CA GLY A 176 12.96 -0.55 6.14
C GLY A 176 12.75 -2.07 6.22
N VAL A 177 11.99 -2.63 5.29
CA VAL A 177 11.68 -4.08 5.20
C VAL A 177 12.03 -4.57 3.81
N ASP A 178 12.79 -5.66 3.72
CA ASP A 178 13.02 -6.37 2.46
C ASP A 178 11.82 -7.28 2.16
N ILE A 179 10.99 -6.86 1.21
CA ILE A 179 9.79 -7.59 0.79
C ILE A 179 10.01 -8.40 -0.50
N PHE A 180 11.16 -8.24 -1.13
CA PHE A 180 11.51 -8.92 -2.38
C PHE A 180 12.56 -10.00 -2.09
N LYS A 181 12.19 -11.25 -2.30
CA LYS A 181 13.06 -12.42 -2.13
C LYS A 181 13.54 -12.93 -3.48
#